data_3f931cacee96e2fb2da553282d612f5a
#
_entry.id   3f931cacee96e2fb2da553282d612f5a
#
_cell.length_a   1.000
_cell.length_b   1.000
_cell.length_c   1.000
_cell.angle_alpha   90.00
_cell.angle_beta   90.00
_cell.angle_gamma   90.00
#
_symmetry.space_group_name_H-M   'P 1'
#
loop_
_entity.id
_entity.type
_entity.pdbx_description
1 polymer ?
#
loop_
_entity_poly.entity_id
_entity_poly.type
_entity_poly.pdbx_seq_one_letter_code
_entity_poly.pdbx_strand_id
1 'polypeptide(L)'
;MKRWMVAIAGLLCVLGPGALYSFSLINAPLTAAFGWTSSDVTWAFAIANLFLAFGGLIGGILGERVGLRAIAVIGVIFWSAGYAACSTLASSHSIALFYLYYGVLGGFGCGMAYISTITAVIKWFPQARGFGGGLVIMGFGLGSFVYNSIVRPSSAFAAISAGTTTYTAAQASARADHLPFDIAKYAMDPTAVSTLMSLFLSSGIAFAVIGIAAACFVTAPNKTMLAEVEGEGSLVPQMTLGGMLKDARFYVLWSILFLNVFGGITVLSNMVPIMHELMGHRHDFSGAMSPDPTSIFAALAVFNGIGRLFWGWLSDRISRRVAFVIVLGLQAVAFFILDSSTQDLTVVSAGVGLLLLCYGGGFGIMPAFNADFFGTRHFGTNYGMQLSAWGFAAVAGVYFNGIIKSLSGSFIGLMEPVSIMLLVAMILPVIIETPKKSARASEVAVPAAA
;
A
#
# COMPACT_ATOMS: atom_id res chain seq x y z
N MET A 1 -15.56 -23.18 8.80
CA MET A 1 -14.45 -23.56 7.91
C MET A 1 -14.32 -22.65 6.69
N LYS A 2 -15.35 -22.48 5.85
CA LYS A 2 -15.29 -21.67 4.60
C LYS A 2 -14.80 -20.23 4.77
N ARG A 3 -15.22 -19.50 5.82
CA ARG A 3 -14.81 -18.10 6.04
C ARG A 3 -13.30 -17.93 6.22
N TRP A 4 -12.65 -18.84 6.94
CA TRP A 4 -11.20 -18.80 7.16
C TRP A 4 -10.42 -19.16 5.89
N MET A 5 -10.93 -20.10 5.11
CA MET A 5 -10.37 -20.46 3.80
C MET A 5 -10.39 -19.25 2.86
N VAL A 6 -11.50 -18.52 2.80
CA VAL A 6 -11.61 -17.29 1.98
C VAL A 6 -10.66 -16.20 2.50
N ALA A 7 -10.53 -16.04 3.81
CA ALA A 7 -9.64 -15.06 4.40
C ALA A 7 -8.16 -15.35 4.10
N ILE A 8 -7.73 -16.61 4.28
CA ILE A 8 -6.35 -17.04 3.96
C ILE A 8 -6.09 -16.93 2.45
N ALA A 9 -7.03 -17.35 1.62
CA ALA A 9 -6.94 -17.22 0.18
C ALA A 9 -6.85 -15.75 -0.24
N GLY A 10 -7.65 -14.87 0.36
CA GLY A 10 -7.60 -13.43 0.13
C GLY A 10 -6.23 -12.84 0.51
N LEU A 11 -5.68 -13.23 1.66
CA LEU A 11 -4.35 -12.82 2.11
C LEU A 11 -3.28 -13.21 1.08
N LEU A 12 -3.28 -14.48 0.64
CA LEU A 12 -2.31 -14.99 -0.35
C LEU A 12 -2.50 -14.33 -1.73
N CYS A 13 -3.75 -14.04 -2.12
CA CYS A 13 -4.06 -13.38 -3.40
C CYS A 13 -3.45 -11.98 -3.49
N VAL A 14 -3.42 -11.23 -2.38
CA VAL A 14 -2.88 -9.86 -2.35
C VAL A 14 -1.42 -9.79 -1.91
N LEU A 15 -0.80 -10.92 -1.57
CA LEU A 15 0.61 -10.97 -1.15
C LEU A 15 1.55 -10.54 -2.30
N GLY A 16 1.34 -11.09 -3.51
CA GLY A 16 2.08 -10.70 -4.71
C GLY A 16 1.94 -9.21 -5.04
N PRO A 17 0.71 -8.69 -5.18
CA PRO A 17 0.45 -7.25 -5.30
C PRO A 17 1.11 -6.39 -4.23
N GLY A 18 1.26 -6.89 -3.00
CA GLY A 18 1.97 -6.22 -1.91
C GLY A 18 3.47 -5.97 -2.17
N ALA A 19 4.09 -6.69 -3.12
CA ALA A 19 5.44 -6.40 -3.58
C ALA A 19 5.58 -5.00 -4.21
N LEU A 20 4.46 -4.32 -4.51
CA LEU A 20 4.43 -2.89 -4.88
C LEU A 20 5.24 -2.02 -3.88
N TYR A 21 5.20 -2.34 -2.59
CA TYR A 21 5.97 -1.61 -1.57
C TYR A 21 7.45 -1.99 -1.50
N SER A 22 7.90 -2.97 -2.28
CA SER A 22 9.33 -3.24 -2.50
C SER A 22 9.93 -2.39 -3.62
N PHE A 23 9.20 -1.37 -4.09
CA PHE A 23 9.63 -0.50 -5.19
C PHE A 23 11.03 0.10 -4.98
N SER A 24 11.37 0.47 -3.74
CA SER A 24 12.70 0.97 -3.39
C SER A 24 13.84 -0.01 -3.69
N LEU A 25 13.54 -1.32 -3.76
CA LEU A 25 14.52 -2.37 -4.09
C LEU A 25 14.90 -2.33 -5.58
N ILE A 26 14.00 -1.90 -6.46
CA ILE A 26 14.20 -1.88 -7.92
C ILE A 26 14.52 -0.49 -8.48
N ASN A 27 14.29 0.58 -7.71
CA ASN A 27 14.50 1.95 -8.18
C ASN A 27 15.97 2.20 -8.56
N ALA A 28 16.91 2.01 -7.64
CA ALA A 28 18.33 2.22 -7.92
C ALA A 28 18.90 1.27 -8.99
N PRO A 29 18.57 -0.04 -9.00
CA PRO A 29 18.93 -0.92 -10.12
C PRO A 29 18.43 -0.46 -11.49
N LEU A 30 17.20 0.01 -11.62
CA LEU A 30 16.66 0.52 -12.90
C LEU A 30 17.37 1.81 -13.33
N THR A 31 17.64 2.70 -12.37
CA THR A 31 18.45 3.90 -12.61
C THR A 31 19.83 3.55 -13.17
N ALA A 32 20.50 2.56 -12.55
CA ALA A 32 21.83 2.13 -12.99
C ALA A 32 21.81 1.36 -14.32
N ALA A 33 20.76 0.58 -14.57
CA ALA A 33 20.64 -0.23 -15.80
C ALA A 33 20.33 0.61 -17.04
N PHE A 34 19.51 1.67 -16.89
CA PHE A 34 18.98 2.43 -18.03
C PHE A 34 19.39 3.89 -18.07
N GLY A 35 20.11 4.38 -17.06
CA GLY A 35 20.50 5.78 -16.95
C GLY A 35 19.32 6.73 -16.70
N TRP A 36 18.14 6.22 -16.32
CA TRP A 36 16.99 7.04 -15.94
C TRP A 36 17.24 7.77 -14.63
N THR A 37 16.56 8.89 -14.40
CA THR A 37 16.65 9.53 -13.09
C THR A 37 15.82 8.75 -12.05
N SER A 38 16.27 8.78 -10.79
CA SER A 38 15.49 8.14 -9.70
C SER A 38 14.09 8.73 -9.58
N SER A 39 13.92 10.03 -9.91
CA SER A 39 12.62 10.69 -9.95
C SER A 39 11.72 10.08 -11.03
N ASP A 40 12.24 9.91 -12.25
CA ASP A 40 11.47 9.31 -13.34
C ASP A 40 11.04 7.87 -12.99
N VAL A 41 11.96 7.08 -12.42
CA VAL A 41 11.60 5.72 -11.97
C VAL A 41 10.52 5.77 -10.90
N THR A 42 10.59 6.71 -9.94
CA THR A 42 9.60 6.83 -8.84
C THR A 42 8.21 7.18 -9.36
N TRP A 43 8.07 7.88 -10.49
CA TRP A 43 6.77 8.13 -11.09
C TRP A 43 6.01 6.85 -11.47
N ALA A 44 6.70 5.75 -11.82
CA ALA A 44 6.04 4.48 -12.06
C ALA A 44 5.30 3.96 -10.80
N PHE A 45 5.85 4.19 -9.61
CA PHE A 45 5.19 3.86 -8.34
C PHE A 45 3.94 4.72 -8.10
N ALA A 46 4.01 6.03 -8.37
CA ALA A 46 2.85 6.91 -8.26
C ALA A 46 1.73 6.50 -9.23
N ILE A 47 2.09 6.23 -10.49
CA ILE A 47 1.16 5.75 -11.53
C ILE A 47 0.53 4.42 -11.11
N ALA A 48 1.31 3.47 -10.58
CA ALA A 48 0.79 2.18 -10.12
C ALA A 48 -0.24 2.33 -9.00
N ASN A 49 -0.01 3.21 -8.03
CA ASN A 49 -0.98 3.49 -6.96
C ASN A 49 -2.23 4.23 -7.49
N LEU A 50 -2.08 5.13 -8.46
CA LEU A 50 -3.21 5.79 -9.10
C LEU A 50 -4.08 4.78 -9.87
N PHE A 51 -3.45 3.91 -10.67
CA PHE A 51 -4.17 2.88 -11.42
C PHE A 51 -4.71 1.75 -10.51
N LEU A 52 -4.11 1.52 -9.34
CA LEU A 52 -4.70 0.68 -8.29
C LEU A 52 -6.08 1.24 -7.87
N ALA A 53 -6.21 2.54 -7.69
CA ALA A 53 -7.50 3.15 -7.36
C ALA A 53 -8.53 2.95 -8.47
N PHE A 54 -8.16 3.15 -9.74
CA PHE A 54 -9.06 2.89 -10.88
C PHE A 54 -9.41 1.39 -10.98
N GLY A 55 -8.43 0.50 -10.82
CA GLY A 55 -8.64 -0.94 -10.79
C GLY A 55 -9.57 -1.37 -9.65
N GLY A 56 -9.43 -0.72 -8.48
CA GLY A 56 -10.32 -0.91 -7.33
C GLY A 56 -11.77 -0.52 -7.63
N LEU A 57 -11.98 0.66 -8.20
CA LEU A 57 -13.33 1.14 -8.56
C LEU A 57 -13.97 0.24 -9.63
N ILE A 58 -13.28 0.01 -10.74
CA ILE A 58 -13.79 -0.80 -11.84
C ILE A 58 -13.96 -2.26 -11.42
N GLY A 59 -13.01 -2.81 -10.65
CA GLY A 59 -13.10 -4.14 -10.07
C GLY A 59 -14.26 -4.27 -9.10
N GLY A 60 -14.58 -3.24 -8.30
CA GLY A 60 -15.76 -3.20 -7.45
C GLY A 60 -17.06 -3.25 -8.24
N ILE A 61 -17.19 -2.40 -9.28
CA ILE A 61 -18.38 -2.36 -10.16
C ILE A 61 -18.56 -3.70 -10.90
N LEU A 62 -17.51 -4.22 -11.50
CA LEU A 62 -17.56 -5.47 -12.24
C LEU A 62 -17.76 -6.68 -11.32
N GLY A 63 -17.21 -6.65 -10.10
CA GLY A 63 -17.33 -7.72 -9.12
C GLY A 63 -18.78 -7.97 -8.67
N GLU A 64 -19.62 -6.94 -8.69
CA GLU A 64 -21.06 -7.08 -8.42
C GLU A 64 -21.80 -7.80 -9.56
N ARG A 65 -21.26 -7.76 -10.80
CA ARG A 65 -21.88 -8.34 -12.00
C ARG A 65 -21.35 -9.72 -12.34
N VAL A 66 -20.02 -9.87 -12.40
CA VAL A 66 -19.37 -11.11 -12.88
C VAL A 66 -18.83 -11.98 -11.74
N GLY A 67 -18.90 -11.47 -10.50
CA GLY A 67 -18.46 -12.19 -9.30
C GLY A 67 -17.02 -11.89 -8.88
N LEU A 68 -16.79 -11.92 -7.57
CA LEU A 68 -15.54 -11.50 -6.95
C LEU A 68 -14.35 -12.39 -7.35
N ARG A 69 -14.59 -13.70 -7.52
CA ARG A 69 -13.55 -14.65 -7.95
C ARG A 69 -12.96 -14.29 -9.31
N ALA A 70 -13.82 -14.03 -10.30
CA ALA A 70 -13.37 -13.69 -11.65
C ALA A 70 -12.52 -12.41 -11.64
N ILE A 71 -12.96 -11.39 -10.90
CA ILE A 71 -12.24 -10.13 -10.79
C ILE A 71 -10.90 -10.31 -10.04
N ALA A 72 -10.86 -11.13 -8.99
CA ALA A 72 -9.61 -11.46 -8.31
C ALA A 72 -8.60 -12.13 -9.24
N VAL A 73 -9.03 -13.12 -10.03
CA VAL A 73 -8.19 -13.83 -11.02
C VAL A 73 -7.68 -12.86 -12.09
N ILE A 74 -8.58 -12.06 -12.69
CA ILE A 74 -8.21 -11.06 -13.71
C ILE A 74 -7.20 -10.06 -13.13
N GLY A 75 -7.45 -9.59 -11.89
CA GLY A 75 -6.54 -8.66 -11.21
C GLY A 75 -5.15 -9.24 -11.01
N VAL A 76 -5.06 -10.49 -10.56
CA VAL A 76 -3.77 -11.18 -10.41
C VAL A 76 -3.07 -11.35 -11.76
N ILE A 77 -3.80 -11.72 -12.81
CA ILE A 77 -3.23 -11.86 -14.17
C ILE A 77 -2.64 -10.52 -14.62
N PHE A 78 -3.36 -9.42 -14.46
CA PHE A 78 -2.89 -8.09 -14.89
C PHE A 78 -1.66 -7.62 -14.09
N TRP A 79 -1.66 -7.80 -12.75
CA TRP A 79 -0.50 -7.51 -11.92
C TRP A 79 0.73 -8.32 -12.36
N SER A 80 0.56 -9.63 -12.48
CA SER A 80 1.64 -10.57 -12.81
C SER A 80 2.17 -10.35 -14.23
N ALA A 81 1.29 -10.13 -15.20
CA ALA A 81 1.66 -9.84 -16.58
C ALA A 81 2.39 -8.49 -16.70
N GLY A 82 1.91 -7.46 -16.01
CA GLY A 82 2.58 -6.16 -15.96
C GLY A 82 3.98 -6.26 -15.37
N TYR A 83 4.11 -6.99 -14.26
CA TYR A 83 5.41 -7.21 -13.62
C TYR A 83 6.36 -8.02 -14.52
N ALA A 84 5.87 -9.13 -15.12
CA ALA A 84 6.66 -9.95 -16.03
C ALA A 84 7.05 -9.20 -17.32
N ALA A 85 6.16 -8.36 -17.88
CA ALA A 85 6.43 -7.56 -19.07
C ALA A 85 7.60 -6.57 -18.87
N CYS A 86 7.89 -6.16 -17.63
CA CYS A 86 9.09 -5.34 -17.35
C CYS A 86 10.39 -6.05 -17.72
N SER A 87 10.39 -7.38 -17.89
CA SER A 87 11.56 -8.12 -18.38
C SER A 87 11.98 -7.74 -19.80
N THR A 88 11.11 -7.12 -20.58
CA THR A 88 11.38 -6.68 -21.96
C THR A 88 12.02 -5.30 -22.05
N LEU A 89 12.22 -4.62 -20.91
CA LEU A 89 12.77 -3.26 -20.87
C LEU A 89 14.22 -3.20 -21.38
N ALA A 90 15.00 -4.29 -21.23
CA ALA A 90 16.37 -4.34 -21.74
C ALA A 90 16.46 -4.16 -23.26
N SER A 91 15.46 -4.60 -24.01
CA SER A 91 15.41 -4.43 -25.46
C SER A 91 14.83 -3.09 -25.92
N SER A 92 13.94 -2.52 -25.14
CA SER A 92 13.21 -1.30 -25.51
C SER A 92 13.81 -0.01 -24.98
N HIS A 93 14.53 -0.07 -23.86
CA HIS A 93 15.08 1.07 -23.11
C HIS A 93 14.05 2.20 -22.85
N SER A 94 12.74 1.85 -22.85
CA SER A 94 11.64 2.81 -22.82
C SER A 94 11.04 2.94 -21.42
N ILE A 95 11.19 4.09 -20.80
CA ILE A 95 10.54 4.42 -19.54
C ILE A 95 9.01 4.47 -19.66
N ALA A 96 8.50 4.85 -20.84
CA ALA A 96 7.05 4.85 -21.10
C ALA A 96 6.47 3.43 -21.04
N LEU A 97 7.22 2.41 -21.50
CA LEU A 97 6.82 1.02 -21.34
C LEU A 97 6.88 0.56 -19.88
N PHE A 98 7.83 1.05 -19.11
CA PHE A 98 7.87 0.78 -17.67
C PHE A 98 6.64 1.38 -16.97
N TYR A 99 6.24 2.62 -17.30
CA TYR A 99 5.01 3.22 -16.81
C TYR A 99 3.78 2.42 -17.21
N LEU A 100 3.71 1.95 -18.45
CA LEU A 100 2.61 1.14 -18.95
C LEU A 100 2.54 -0.23 -18.24
N TYR A 101 3.64 -0.94 -18.14
CA TYR A 101 3.66 -2.30 -17.61
C TYR A 101 3.53 -2.34 -16.09
N TYR A 102 4.44 -1.67 -15.39
CA TYR A 102 4.43 -1.63 -13.93
C TYR A 102 3.32 -0.73 -13.40
N GLY A 103 3.22 0.49 -13.96
CA GLY A 103 2.32 1.52 -13.49
C GLY A 103 0.86 1.22 -13.83
N VAL A 104 0.54 1.24 -15.13
CA VAL A 104 -0.86 1.15 -15.59
C VAL A 104 -1.40 -0.28 -15.43
N LEU A 105 -0.78 -1.24 -16.09
CA LEU A 105 -1.28 -2.63 -16.13
C LEU A 105 -1.16 -3.28 -14.76
N GLY A 106 0.02 -3.19 -14.15
CA GLY A 106 0.27 -3.74 -12.82
C GLY A 106 -0.60 -3.09 -11.76
N GLY A 107 -0.63 -1.75 -11.70
CA GLY A 107 -1.45 -1.01 -10.74
C GLY A 107 -2.94 -1.34 -10.85
N PHE A 108 -3.48 -1.35 -12.08
CA PHE A 108 -4.88 -1.69 -12.32
C PHE A 108 -5.22 -3.10 -11.85
N GLY A 109 -4.38 -4.09 -12.17
CA GLY A 109 -4.54 -5.46 -11.71
C GLY A 109 -4.47 -5.59 -10.18
N CYS A 110 -3.53 -4.88 -9.58
CA CYS A 110 -3.38 -4.80 -8.12
C CYS A 110 -4.69 -4.34 -7.45
N GLY A 111 -5.31 -3.26 -7.96
CA GLY A 111 -6.57 -2.73 -7.44
C GLY A 111 -7.74 -3.71 -7.57
N MET A 112 -7.85 -4.40 -8.70
CA MET A 112 -8.89 -5.42 -8.92
C MET A 112 -8.75 -6.59 -7.94
N ALA A 113 -7.55 -7.12 -7.74
CA ALA A 113 -7.28 -8.20 -6.79
C ALA A 113 -7.59 -7.75 -5.35
N TYR A 114 -7.14 -6.56 -4.99
CA TYR A 114 -7.34 -5.96 -3.66
C TYR A 114 -8.82 -5.79 -3.31
N ILE A 115 -9.60 -5.13 -4.18
CA ILE A 115 -11.02 -4.85 -3.89
C ILE A 115 -11.87 -6.12 -3.81
N SER A 116 -11.57 -7.12 -4.66
CA SER A 116 -12.30 -8.37 -4.70
C SER A 116 -12.15 -9.17 -3.42
N THR A 117 -10.91 -9.27 -2.91
CA THR A 117 -10.59 -10.02 -1.68
C THR A 117 -11.19 -9.36 -0.46
N ILE A 118 -11.06 -8.04 -0.32
CA ILE A 118 -11.66 -7.28 0.79
C ILE A 118 -13.18 -7.39 0.77
N THR A 119 -13.80 -7.20 -0.41
CA THR A 119 -15.26 -7.28 -0.54
C THR A 119 -15.76 -8.66 -0.12
N ALA A 120 -15.06 -9.72 -0.49
CA ALA A 120 -15.41 -11.07 -0.03
C ALA A 120 -15.39 -11.16 1.48
N VAL A 121 -14.27 -10.76 2.10
CA VAL A 121 -14.07 -11.00 3.54
C VAL A 121 -14.92 -10.10 4.43
N ILE A 122 -15.17 -8.85 4.07
CA ILE A 122 -16.10 -7.97 4.79
C ILE A 122 -17.49 -8.62 4.90
N LYS A 123 -17.92 -9.33 3.84
CA LYS A 123 -19.20 -10.08 3.84
C LYS A 123 -19.16 -11.38 4.65
N TRP A 124 -17.98 -12.02 4.79
CA TRP A 124 -17.80 -13.23 5.61
C TRP A 124 -17.61 -12.96 7.11
N PHE A 125 -17.22 -11.74 7.50
CA PHE A 125 -16.95 -11.34 8.89
C PHE A 125 -17.82 -10.15 9.33
N PRO A 126 -19.16 -10.25 9.31
CA PRO A 126 -20.05 -9.10 9.55
C PRO A 126 -19.94 -8.53 10.97
N GLN A 127 -19.58 -9.36 11.96
CA GLN A 127 -19.42 -8.95 13.36
C GLN A 127 -17.99 -8.49 13.71
N ALA A 128 -17.01 -8.76 12.85
CA ALA A 128 -15.61 -8.42 13.05
C ALA A 128 -14.98 -7.94 11.71
N ARG A 129 -15.60 -6.90 11.13
CA ARG A 129 -15.23 -6.38 9.80
C ARG A 129 -13.80 -5.83 9.78
N GLY A 130 -13.40 -5.15 10.86
CA GLY A 130 -12.05 -4.62 11.01
C GLY A 130 -11.01 -5.74 11.08
N PHE A 131 -11.25 -6.76 11.89
CA PHE A 131 -10.38 -7.94 11.96
C PHE A 131 -10.31 -8.67 10.61
N GLY A 132 -11.46 -8.99 10.02
CA GLY A 132 -11.51 -9.74 8.75
C GLY A 132 -10.85 -8.98 7.61
N GLY A 133 -11.18 -7.70 7.43
CA GLY A 133 -10.53 -6.82 6.46
C GLY A 133 -9.03 -6.69 6.72
N GLY A 134 -8.65 -6.40 7.97
CA GLY A 134 -7.26 -6.30 8.39
C GLY A 134 -6.44 -7.56 8.11
N LEU A 135 -7.01 -8.75 8.34
CA LEU A 135 -6.36 -10.03 8.08
C LEU A 135 -6.01 -10.22 6.59
N VAL A 136 -6.95 -9.91 5.69
CA VAL A 136 -6.69 -10.05 4.26
C VAL A 136 -5.67 -9.03 3.78
N ILE A 137 -5.86 -7.76 4.13
CA ILE A 137 -4.96 -6.71 3.66
C ILE A 137 -3.60 -6.72 4.38
N MET A 138 -3.48 -7.44 5.50
CA MET A 138 -2.17 -7.78 6.07
C MET A 138 -1.29 -8.49 5.04
N GLY A 139 -1.86 -9.37 4.20
CA GLY A 139 -1.14 -10.01 3.10
C GLY A 139 -0.51 -8.99 2.16
N PHE A 140 -1.23 -7.92 1.81
CA PHE A 140 -0.68 -6.83 1.01
C PHE A 140 0.45 -6.08 1.75
N GLY A 141 0.27 -5.79 3.03
CA GLY A 141 1.30 -5.13 3.85
C GLY A 141 2.55 -5.99 4.06
N LEU A 142 2.39 -7.30 4.19
CA LEU A 142 3.50 -8.27 4.33
C LEU A 142 4.17 -8.58 2.98
N GLY A 143 3.53 -8.26 1.86
CA GLY A 143 4.04 -8.61 0.52
C GLY A 143 5.45 -8.12 0.28
N SER A 144 5.76 -6.88 0.68
CA SER A 144 7.12 -6.34 0.56
C SER A 144 8.11 -7.04 1.48
N PHE A 145 7.72 -7.35 2.71
CA PHE A 145 8.59 -8.09 3.63
C PHE A 145 8.92 -9.48 3.08
N VAL A 146 7.91 -10.23 2.64
CA VAL A 146 8.09 -11.57 2.07
C VAL A 146 8.94 -11.52 0.80
N TYR A 147 8.63 -10.59 -0.11
CA TYR A 147 9.38 -10.43 -1.35
C TYR A 147 10.85 -10.09 -1.09
N ASN A 148 11.12 -9.11 -0.23
CA ASN A 148 12.48 -8.72 0.13
C ASN A 148 13.24 -9.87 0.82
N SER A 149 12.58 -10.64 1.70
CA SER A 149 13.20 -11.78 2.40
C SER A 149 13.61 -12.91 1.45
N ILE A 150 12.96 -13.04 0.30
CA ILE A 150 13.30 -14.05 -0.73
C ILE A 150 14.32 -13.51 -1.71
N VAL A 151 14.13 -12.28 -2.20
CA VAL A 151 14.93 -11.72 -3.30
C VAL A 151 16.31 -11.28 -2.82
N ARG A 152 16.41 -10.57 -1.70
CA ARG A 152 17.69 -9.99 -1.24
C ARG A 152 18.79 -11.02 -0.93
N PRO A 153 18.52 -12.17 -0.31
CA PRO A 153 19.55 -13.17 -0.06
C PRO A 153 19.97 -13.94 -1.31
N SER A 154 19.30 -13.73 -2.45
CA SER A 154 19.61 -14.47 -3.68
C SER A 154 20.92 -13.99 -4.32
N SER A 155 21.65 -14.91 -4.94
CA SER A 155 22.84 -14.59 -5.74
C SER A 155 22.52 -13.66 -6.92
N ALA A 156 21.30 -13.77 -7.46
CA ALA A 156 20.81 -12.86 -8.51
C ALA A 156 20.78 -11.41 -8.01
N PHE A 157 20.22 -11.18 -6.81
CA PHE A 157 20.19 -9.83 -6.26
C PHE A 157 21.58 -9.30 -5.84
N ALA A 158 22.46 -10.18 -5.39
CA ALA A 158 23.85 -9.80 -5.09
C ALA A 158 24.57 -9.24 -6.35
N ALA A 159 24.39 -9.88 -7.51
CA ALA A 159 24.94 -9.39 -8.78
C ALA A 159 24.34 -8.03 -9.20
N ILE A 160 23.03 -7.87 -9.07
CA ILE A 160 22.34 -6.60 -9.35
C ILE A 160 22.82 -5.50 -8.40
N SER A 161 22.95 -5.80 -7.12
CA SER A 161 23.37 -4.86 -6.07
C SER A 161 24.81 -4.38 -6.29
N ALA A 162 25.73 -5.27 -6.67
CA ALA A 162 27.12 -4.91 -6.97
C ALA A 162 27.20 -3.89 -8.12
N GLY A 163 26.50 -4.13 -9.24
CA GLY A 163 26.43 -3.19 -10.36
C GLY A 163 25.79 -1.86 -9.97
N THR A 164 24.74 -1.89 -9.16
CA THR A 164 24.04 -0.69 -8.66
C THR A 164 24.96 0.14 -7.76
N THR A 165 25.70 -0.50 -6.85
CA THR A 165 26.63 0.19 -5.93
C THR A 165 27.73 0.91 -6.68
N THR A 166 28.31 0.27 -7.69
CA THR A 166 29.35 0.88 -8.53
C THR A 166 28.83 2.14 -9.24
N TYR A 167 27.63 2.07 -9.82
CA TYR A 167 27.00 3.21 -10.49
C TYR A 167 26.71 4.37 -9.53
N THR A 168 26.09 4.08 -8.38
CA THR A 168 25.70 5.12 -7.41
C THR A 168 26.90 5.77 -6.75
N ALA A 169 27.96 5.03 -6.46
CA ALA A 169 29.21 5.57 -5.93
C ALA A 169 29.88 6.51 -6.94
N ALA A 170 29.98 6.11 -8.20
CA ALA A 170 30.55 6.94 -9.26
C ALA A 170 29.73 8.22 -9.50
N GLN A 171 28.39 8.14 -9.44
CA GLN A 171 27.51 9.30 -9.56
C GLN A 171 27.69 10.27 -8.38
N ALA A 172 27.83 9.75 -7.16
CA ALA A 172 28.07 10.55 -5.98
C ALA A 172 29.41 11.29 -6.05
N SER A 173 30.50 10.59 -6.48
CA SER A 173 31.81 11.20 -6.69
C SER A 173 31.77 12.32 -7.74
N ALA A 174 31.14 12.05 -8.90
CA ALA A 174 31.04 13.07 -9.96
C ALA A 174 30.31 14.34 -9.47
N ARG A 175 29.27 14.17 -8.64
CA ARG A 175 28.55 15.31 -8.03
C ARG A 175 29.42 16.08 -7.03
N ALA A 176 30.18 15.38 -6.19
CA ALA A 176 31.07 16.01 -5.20
C ALA A 176 32.18 16.83 -5.89
N ASP A 177 32.66 16.32 -6.99
CA ASP A 177 33.76 16.96 -7.77
C ASP A 177 33.21 17.98 -8.80
N HIS A 178 31.90 18.21 -8.86
CA HIS A 178 31.21 19.04 -9.86
C HIS A 178 31.53 18.66 -11.31
N LEU A 179 31.81 17.37 -11.55
CA LEU A 179 32.12 16.82 -12.87
C LEU A 179 30.87 16.29 -13.56
N PRO A 180 30.82 16.31 -14.90
CA PRO A 180 29.76 15.64 -15.63
C PRO A 180 29.85 14.12 -15.40
N PHE A 181 28.69 13.50 -15.09
CA PHE A 181 28.61 12.06 -14.90
C PHE A 181 28.45 11.34 -16.23
N ASP A 182 29.42 10.50 -16.57
CA ASP A 182 29.41 9.69 -17.80
C ASP A 182 28.60 8.39 -17.54
N ILE A 183 27.33 8.42 -17.92
CA ILE A 183 26.41 7.28 -17.77
C ILE A 183 26.94 6.05 -18.53
N ALA A 184 27.50 6.22 -19.72
CA ALA A 184 27.95 5.11 -20.55
C ALA A 184 29.14 4.36 -19.91
N LYS A 185 30.04 5.10 -19.24
CA LYS A 185 31.20 4.52 -18.56
C LYS A 185 30.84 3.68 -17.35
N TYR A 186 29.79 4.07 -16.64
CA TYR A 186 29.39 3.44 -15.39
C TYR A 186 28.07 2.65 -15.53
N ALA A 187 27.57 2.44 -16.74
CA ALA A 187 26.41 1.60 -17.01
C ALA A 187 26.56 0.22 -16.37
N MET A 188 25.45 -0.31 -15.87
CA MET A 188 25.42 -1.64 -15.27
C MET A 188 25.85 -2.70 -16.30
N ASP A 189 26.62 -3.68 -15.85
CA ASP A 189 27.06 -4.82 -16.68
C ASP A 189 25.85 -5.51 -17.34
N PRO A 190 25.91 -5.87 -18.63
CA PRO A 190 24.81 -6.53 -19.34
C PRO A 190 24.32 -7.81 -18.66
N THR A 191 25.19 -8.55 -17.97
CA THR A 191 24.80 -9.73 -17.19
C THR A 191 23.94 -9.35 -15.98
N ALA A 192 24.28 -8.27 -15.28
CA ALA A 192 23.48 -7.77 -14.17
C ALA A 192 22.13 -7.23 -14.66
N VAL A 193 22.09 -6.55 -15.82
CA VAL A 193 20.83 -6.11 -16.45
C VAL A 193 19.95 -7.31 -16.81
N SER A 194 20.51 -8.34 -17.46
CA SER A 194 19.77 -9.56 -17.82
C SER A 194 19.24 -10.28 -16.57
N THR A 195 20.02 -10.27 -15.49
CA THR A 195 19.60 -10.83 -14.19
C THR A 195 18.44 -10.04 -13.60
N LEU A 196 18.47 -8.70 -13.66
CA LEU A 196 17.35 -7.84 -13.24
C LEU A 196 16.08 -8.13 -14.06
N MET A 197 16.21 -8.29 -15.38
CA MET A 197 15.08 -8.65 -16.24
C MET A 197 14.52 -10.04 -15.91
N SER A 198 15.40 -11.00 -15.64
CA SER A 198 15.00 -12.35 -15.21
C SER A 198 14.28 -12.35 -13.86
N LEU A 199 14.66 -11.43 -12.97
CA LEU A 199 13.98 -11.23 -11.69
C LEU A 199 12.54 -10.73 -11.90
N PHE A 200 12.31 -9.79 -12.81
CA PHE A 200 10.96 -9.35 -13.16
C PHE A 200 10.11 -10.50 -13.71
N LEU A 201 10.65 -11.27 -14.65
CA LEU A 201 9.94 -12.39 -15.26
C LEU A 201 9.59 -13.47 -14.23
N SER A 202 10.59 -13.94 -13.47
CA SER A 202 10.39 -15.01 -12.48
C SER A 202 9.44 -14.59 -11.37
N SER A 203 9.54 -13.35 -10.89
CA SER A 203 8.61 -12.80 -9.91
C SER A 203 7.19 -12.72 -10.45
N GLY A 204 7.01 -12.23 -11.68
CA GLY A 204 5.69 -12.19 -12.32
C GLY A 204 5.06 -13.58 -12.44
N ILE A 205 5.84 -14.59 -12.83
CA ILE A 205 5.37 -15.99 -12.88
C ILE A 205 4.98 -16.49 -11.48
N ALA A 206 5.82 -16.27 -10.48
CA ALA A 206 5.54 -16.68 -9.10
C ALA A 206 4.25 -16.02 -8.56
N PHE A 207 4.05 -14.73 -8.82
CA PHE A 207 2.82 -14.01 -8.46
C PHE A 207 1.60 -14.58 -9.17
N ALA A 208 1.71 -14.94 -10.45
CA ALA A 208 0.63 -15.57 -11.19
C ALA A 208 0.24 -16.93 -10.58
N VAL A 209 1.22 -17.80 -10.35
CA VAL A 209 0.96 -19.15 -9.81
C VAL A 209 0.31 -19.09 -8.43
N ILE A 210 0.91 -18.37 -7.49
CA ILE A 210 0.41 -18.28 -6.11
C ILE A 210 -0.93 -17.52 -6.09
N GLY A 211 -0.98 -16.37 -6.76
CA GLY A 211 -2.13 -15.49 -6.70
C GLY A 211 -3.36 -16.07 -7.40
N ILE A 212 -3.23 -16.72 -8.56
CA ILE A 212 -4.36 -17.36 -9.27
C ILE A 212 -4.87 -18.54 -8.46
N ALA A 213 -3.97 -19.41 -7.94
CA ALA A 213 -4.37 -20.51 -7.09
C ALA A 213 -5.19 -20.02 -5.89
N ALA A 214 -4.74 -18.94 -5.23
CA ALA A 214 -5.46 -18.33 -4.12
C ALA A 214 -6.79 -17.67 -4.56
N ALA A 215 -6.78 -16.91 -5.67
CA ALA A 215 -7.96 -16.20 -6.17
C ALA A 215 -9.15 -17.14 -6.50
N CYS A 216 -8.88 -18.39 -6.87
CA CYS A 216 -9.92 -19.40 -7.11
C CYS A 216 -10.80 -19.67 -5.88
N PHE A 217 -10.33 -19.39 -4.67
CA PHE A 217 -11.07 -19.57 -3.43
C PHE A 217 -11.73 -18.28 -2.93
N VAL A 218 -11.53 -17.15 -3.59
CA VAL A 218 -12.15 -15.86 -3.22
C VAL A 218 -13.62 -15.88 -3.65
N THR A 219 -14.52 -16.04 -2.69
CA THR A 219 -15.96 -16.12 -2.95
C THR A 219 -16.75 -15.31 -1.92
N ALA A 220 -17.87 -14.73 -2.36
CA ALA A 220 -18.86 -14.17 -1.43
C ALA A 220 -19.65 -15.29 -0.73
N PRO A 221 -20.24 -15.04 0.46
CA PRO A 221 -21.20 -15.94 1.06
C PRO A 221 -22.44 -16.08 0.19
N ASN A 222 -23.17 -17.20 0.34
CA ASN A 222 -24.41 -17.44 -0.40
C ASN A 222 -25.49 -16.43 -0.01
N LYS A 223 -26.46 -16.18 -0.93
CA LYS A 223 -27.56 -15.23 -0.71
C LYS A 223 -28.37 -15.53 0.56
N THR A 224 -28.59 -16.81 0.89
CA THR A 224 -29.24 -17.24 2.14
C THR A 224 -28.45 -16.82 3.39
N MET A 225 -27.14 -17.01 3.39
CA MET A 225 -26.29 -16.58 4.52
C MET A 225 -26.21 -15.06 4.63
N LEU A 226 -26.24 -14.34 3.49
CA LEU A 226 -26.29 -12.87 3.50
C LEU A 226 -27.64 -12.38 4.04
N ALA A 227 -28.75 -13.03 3.67
CA ALA A 227 -30.08 -12.70 4.17
C ALA A 227 -30.21 -12.97 5.65
N GLU A 228 -29.64 -14.07 6.18
CA GLU A 228 -29.59 -14.36 7.61
C GLU A 228 -28.79 -13.33 8.40
N VAL A 229 -27.71 -12.80 7.80
CA VAL A 229 -26.83 -11.80 8.42
C VAL A 229 -27.38 -10.37 8.25
N GLU A 230 -28.03 -10.06 7.12
CA GLU A 230 -28.64 -8.76 6.81
C GLU A 230 -30.11 -8.66 7.28
N GLY A 231 -30.78 -9.81 7.50
CA GLY A 231 -32.22 -9.90 7.68
C GLY A 231 -32.77 -9.45 9.03
N GLU A 232 -31.96 -9.41 10.09
CA GLU A 232 -32.46 -9.06 11.44
C GLU A 232 -31.79 -7.80 12.04
N GLY A 233 -31.47 -6.81 11.24
CA GLY A 233 -31.09 -5.53 11.83
C GLY A 233 -29.90 -4.79 11.26
N SER A 234 -29.63 -4.83 9.97
CA SER A 234 -28.74 -3.83 9.37
C SER A 234 -29.41 -2.46 9.43
N LEU A 235 -29.22 -1.79 10.57
CA LEU A 235 -29.65 -0.40 10.80
C LEU A 235 -28.85 0.60 9.94
N VAL A 236 -27.93 0.11 9.10
CA VAL A 236 -27.06 0.93 8.24
C VAL A 236 -27.71 1.04 6.87
N PRO A 237 -27.84 2.26 6.30
CA PRO A 237 -28.33 2.46 4.95
C PRO A 237 -27.47 1.71 3.93
N GLN A 238 -28.07 0.96 3.01
CA GLN A 238 -27.37 0.28 1.92
C GLN A 238 -27.22 1.23 0.73
N MET A 239 -26.22 2.09 0.77
CA MET A 239 -26.06 3.18 -0.21
C MET A 239 -25.45 2.67 -1.52
N THR A 240 -25.99 3.16 -2.64
CA THR A 240 -25.34 3.08 -3.94
C THR A 240 -24.19 4.08 -4.04
N LEU A 241 -23.29 3.92 -5.03
CA LEU A 241 -22.21 4.87 -5.29
C LEU A 241 -22.71 6.33 -5.40
N GLY A 242 -23.78 6.55 -6.18
CA GLY A 242 -24.36 7.88 -6.33
C GLY A 242 -24.94 8.45 -5.03
N GLY A 243 -25.49 7.60 -4.15
CA GLY A 243 -25.94 8.00 -2.82
C GLY A 243 -24.77 8.37 -1.91
N MET A 244 -23.71 7.56 -1.92
CA MET A 244 -22.48 7.80 -1.15
C MET A 244 -21.80 9.11 -1.57
N LEU A 245 -21.69 9.39 -2.86
CA LEU A 245 -21.07 10.62 -3.37
C LEU A 245 -21.83 11.91 -3.05
N LYS A 246 -23.12 11.80 -2.68
CA LYS A 246 -23.92 12.93 -2.18
C LYS A 246 -23.81 13.12 -0.67
N ASP A 247 -23.20 12.18 0.03
CA ASP A 247 -23.06 12.21 1.49
C ASP A 247 -21.72 12.85 1.89
N ALA A 248 -21.77 13.93 2.66
CA ALA A 248 -20.57 14.63 3.13
C ALA A 248 -19.61 13.74 3.90
N ARG A 249 -20.13 12.69 4.57
CA ARG A 249 -19.31 11.72 5.32
C ARG A 249 -18.32 10.95 4.43
N PHE A 250 -18.67 10.74 3.15
CA PHE A 250 -17.72 10.14 2.19
C PHE A 250 -16.46 10.99 2.06
N TYR A 251 -16.61 12.30 1.88
CA TYR A 251 -15.46 13.20 1.71
C TYR A 251 -14.60 13.29 2.96
N VAL A 252 -15.22 13.22 4.16
CA VAL A 252 -14.48 13.16 5.42
C VAL A 252 -13.66 11.87 5.51
N LEU A 253 -14.27 10.70 5.24
CA LEU A 253 -13.55 9.41 5.22
C LEU A 253 -12.46 9.39 4.14
N TRP A 254 -12.75 9.97 2.97
CA TRP A 254 -11.79 10.10 1.88
C TRP A 254 -10.58 10.94 2.32
N SER A 255 -10.82 12.07 2.97
CA SER A 255 -9.74 12.94 3.47
C SER A 255 -8.92 12.28 4.57
N ILE A 256 -9.56 11.56 5.50
CA ILE A 256 -8.87 10.79 6.54
C ILE A 256 -7.91 9.78 5.89
N LEU A 257 -8.39 9.00 4.91
CA LEU A 257 -7.55 8.03 4.22
C LEU A 257 -6.45 8.72 3.41
N PHE A 258 -6.79 9.79 2.67
CA PHE A 258 -5.82 10.56 1.89
C PHE A 258 -4.66 11.07 2.75
N LEU A 259 -4.95 11.69 3.89
CA LEU A 259 -3.94 12.28 4.76
C LEU A 259 -3.08 11.21 5.46
N ASN A 260 -3.68 10.11 5.93
CA ASN A 260 -2.94 8.97 6.46
C ASN A 260 -2.00 8.37 5.42
N VAL A 261 -2.50 8.17 4.20
CA VAL A 261 -1.71 7.57 3.09
C VAL A 261 -0.65 8.54 2.58
N PHE A 262 -0.98 9.82 2.44
CA PHE A 262 -0.01 10.84 2.04
C PHE A 262 1.21 10.84 2.98
N GLY A 263 0.98 10.90 4.31
CA GLY A 263 2.07 10.83 5.28
C GLY A 263 2.93 9.57 5.11
N GLY A 264 2.33 8.39 4.95
CA GLY A 264 3.09 7.15 4.79
C GLY A 264 3.83 7.04 3.46
N ILE A 265 3.21 7.46 2.35
CA ILE A 265 3.80 7.34 1.00
C ILE A 265 4.95 8.34 0.80
N THR A 266 4.92 9.53 1.38
CA THR A 266 6.04 10.46 1.34
C THR A 266 7.33 9.83 1.85
N VAL A 267 7.24 8.99 2.87
CA VAL A 267 8.39 8.25 3.41
C VAL A 267 8.66 6.96 2.63
N LEU A 268 7.63 6.13 2.38
CA LEU A 268 7.78 4.83 1.72
C LEU A 268 8.39 4.91 0.31
N SER A 269 8.04 5.92 -0.47
CA SER A 269 8.54 6.09 -1.84
C SER A 269 10.06 6.36 -1.90
N ASN A 270 10.62 6.93 -0.82
CA ASN A 270 12.03 7.30 -0.71
C ASN A 270 12.69 6.78 0.58
N MET A 271 12.18 5.67 1.14
CA MET A 271 12.61 5.18 2.44
C MET A 271 14.11 4.93 2.52
N VAL A 272 14.71 4.30 1.50
CA VAL A 272 16.15 4.01 1.52
C VAL A 272 16.98 5.31 1.54
N PRO A 273 16.77 6.30 0.67
CA PRO A 273 17.42 7.60 0.79
C PRO A 273 17.17 8.30 2.14
N ILE A 274 15.95 8.26 2.64
CA ILE A 274 15.60 8.86 3.95
C ILE A 274 16.38 8.19 5.09
N MET A 275 16.45 6.86 5.09
CA MET A 275 17.22 6.12 6.11
C MET A 275 18.70 6.48 6.06
N HIS A 276 19.28 6.64 4.86
CA HIS A 276 20.65 7.10 4.74
C HIS A 276 20.86 8.53 5.27
N GLU A 277 19.92 9.44 5.02
CA GLU A 277 19.97 10.80 5.56
C GLU A 277 19.82 10.82 7.09
N LEU A 278 18.86 10.06 7.65
CA LEU A 278 18.61 9.98 9.09
C LEU A 278 19.76 9.32 9.88
N MET A 279 20.42 8.33 9.30
CA MET A 279 21.54 7.63 9.93
C MET A 279 22.86 8.40 9.78
N GLY A 280 22.87 9.51 9.04
CA GLY A 280 24.06 10.30 8.72
C GLY A 280 24.99 9.59 7.73
N HIS A 281 25.89 10.39 7.10
CA HIS A 281 26.98 9.85 6.26
C HIS A 281 28.09 9.28 7.15
N ARG A 282 27.79 8.31 7.99
CA ARG A 282 28.83 7.50 8.63
C ARG A 282 29.49 6.63 7.56
N HIS A 283 30.36 7.26 6.75
CA HIS A 283 31.23 6.56 5.80
C HIS A 283 32.29 5.68 6.50
N ASP A 284 32.27 5.57 7.83
CA ASP A 284 33.17 4.72 8.60
C ASP A 284 32.52 3.37 8.95
N PHE A 285 31.81 2.76 8.00
CA PHE A 285 31.44 1.34 8.10
C PHE A 285 32.63 0.41 7.76
N SER A 286 33.83 0.76 8.13
CA SER A 286 35.01 -0.13 8.07
C SER A 286 35.01 -1.21 9.16
N GLY A 287 34.00 -1.26 10.00
CA GLY A 287 33.80 -2.28 11.03
C GLY A 287 32.64 -3.21 10.68
N ALA A 288 32.95 -4.47 10.62
CA ALA A 288 32.19 -5.62 10.09
C ALA A 288 30.85 -5.95 10.77
N MET A 289 29.98 -5.05 11.21
CA MET A 289 28.65 -5.40 11.81
C MET A 289 27.64 -4.26 11.94
N SER A 290 27.63 -3.27 11.07
CA SER A 290 26.47 -2.35 11.04
C SER A 290 25.46 -2.85 10.00
N PRO A 291 24.21 -3.15 10.38
CA PRO A 291 23.21 -3.58 9.43
C PRO A 291 22.95 -2.47 8.41
N ASP A 292 23.00 -2.81 7.12
CA ASP A 292 22.69 -1.92 6.01
C ASP A 292 21.27 -1.30 6.19
N PRO A 293 21.11 0.03 6.02
CA PRO A 293 19.81 0.73 6.16
C PRO A 293 18.67 0.07 5.39
N THR A 294 18.98 -0.47 4.21
CA THR A 294 18.00 -1.19 3.38
C THR A 294 17.53 -2.49 4.04
N SER A 295 18.43 -3.19 4.76
CA SER A 295 18.10 -4.42 5.50
C SER A 295 17.21 -4.11 6.68
N ILE A 296 17.49 -3.02 7.41
CA ILE A 296 16.67 -2.57 8.53
C ILE A 296 15.26 -2.25 8.04
N PHE A 297 15.16 -1.46 6.96
CA PHE A 297 13.85 -1.12 6.40
C PHE A 297 13.09 -2.36 5.92
N ALA A 298 13.76 -3.30 5.25
CA ALA A 298 13.12 -4.54 4.82
C ALA A 298 12.54 -5.34 6.00
N ALA A 299 13.24 -5.36 7.14
CA ALA A 299 12.72 -5.98 8.37
C ALA A 299 11.55 -5.19 8.96
N LEU A 300 11.66 -3.86 9.01
CA LEU A 300 10.60 -2.99 9.55
C LEU A 300 9.33 -3.00 8.69
N ALA A 301 9.39 -3.37 7.42
CA ALA A 301 8.22 -3.49 6.55
C ALA A 301 7.16 -4.47 7.08
N VAL A 302 7.54 -5.41 7.97
CA VAL A 302 6.60 -6.30 8.66
C VAL A 302 5.55 -5.52 9.46
N PHE A 303 5.91 -4.36 10.03
CA PHE A 303 5.00 -3.54 10.82
C PHE A 303 3.85 -2.95 9.98
N ASN A 304 4.04 -2.72 8.68
CA ASN A 304 2.94 -2.34 7.79
C ASN A 304 1.87 -3.43 7.72
N GLY A 305 2.28 -4.69 7.62
CA GLY A 305 1.35 -5.82 7.63
C GLY A 305 0.66 -6.01 8.98
N ILE A 306 1.46 -6.07 10.06
CA ILE A 306 0.94 -6.22 11.43
C ILE A 306 -0.02 -5.07 11.77
N GLY A 307 0.31 -3.84 11.39
CA GLY A 307 -0.52 -2.67 11.62
C GLY A 307 -1.93 -2.81 11.03
N ARG A 308 -2.05 -3.38 9.83
CA ARG A 308 -3.36 -3.61 9.19
C ARG A 308 -4.25 -4.52 10.02
N LEU A 309 -3.71 -5.64 10.51
CA LEU A 309 -4.45 -6.57 11.34
C LEU A 309 -4.73 -5.99 12.73
N PHE A 310 -3.70 -5.45 13.39
CA PHE A 310 -3.80 -4.92 14.75
C PHE A 310 -4.83 -3.79 14.86
N TRP A 311 -4.71 -2.76 14.04
CA TRP A 311 -5.62 -1.62 14.09
C TRP A 311 -7.02 -1.96 13.58
N GLY A 312 -7.14 -2.85 12.59
CA GLY A 312 -8.42 -3.39 12.15
C GLY A 312 -9.15 -4.07 13.32
N TRP A 313 -8.48 -5.01 13.99
CA TRP A 313 -8.98 -5.71 15.16
C TRP A 313 -9.29 -4.78 16.35
N LEU A 314 -8.40 -3.85 16.65
CA LEU A 314 -8.58 -2.91 17.75
C LEU A 314 -9.78 -1.99 17.49
N SER A 315 -9.95 -1.53 16.24
CA SER A 315 -11.07 -0.67 15.86
C SER A 315 -12.46 -1.33 16.00
N ASP A 316 -12.52 -2.66 15.96
CA ASP A 316 -13.75 -3.40 16.28
C ASP A 316 -14.15 -3.31 17.76
N ARG A 317 -13.19 -2.96 18.64
CA ARG A 317 -13.39 -2.90 20.11
C ARG A 317 -13.57 -1.50 20.66
N ILE A 318 -12.76 -0.52 20.18
CA ILE A 318 -12.76 0.84 20.75
C ILE A 318 -13.63 1.83 19.97
N SER A 319 -13.82 1.70 18.75
CA SER A 319 -14.55 2.41 17.70
C SER A 319 -13.63 2.86 16.58
N ARG A 320 -14.19 2.97 15.35
CA ARG A 320 -13.40 3.39 14.16
C ARG A 320 -12.85 4.80 14.31
N ARG A 321 -13.62 5.72 14.91
CA ARG A 321 -13.21 7.11 15.10
C ARG A 321 -12.01 7.21 16.03
N VAL A 322 -12.13 6.62 17.22
CA VAL A 322 -11.05 6.62 18.22
C VAL A 322 -9.79 5.97 17.66
N ALA A 323 -9.93 4.84 16.97
CA ALA A 323 -8.81 4.16 16.32
C ALA A 323 -8.10 5.07 15.31
N PHE A 324 -8.82 5.82 14.46
CA PHE A 324 -8.21 6.76 13.51
C PHE A 324 -7.55 7.96 14.19
N VAL A 325 -8.15 8.51 15.25
CA VAL A 325 -7.51 9.59 16.05
C VAL A 325 -6.17 9.12 16.57
N ILE A 326 -6.11 7.92 17.15
CA ILE A 326 -4.87 7.35 17.68
C ILE A 326 -3.85 7.08 16.57
N VAL A 327 -4.29 6.48 15.44
CA VAL A 327 -3.42 6.18 14.29
C VAL A 327 -2.79 7.45 13.74
N LEU A 328 -3.57 8.51 13.50
CA LEU A 328 -3.06 9.77 12.97
C LEU A 328 -2.13 10.46 13.96
N GLY A 329 -2.49 10.46 15.25
CA GLY A 329 -1.66 11.04 16.32
C GLY A 329 -0.32 10.31 16.47
N LEU A 330 -0.34 8.97 16.52
CA LEU A 330 0.91 8.18 16.60
C LEU A 330 1.75 8.30 15.33
N GLN A 331 1.11 8.42 14.16
CA GLN A 331 1.84 8.68 12.92
C GLN A 331 2.51 10.05 12.93
N ALA A 332 1.84 11.09 13.45
CA ALA A 332 2.44 12.42 13.65
C ALA A 332 3.62 12.37 14.62
N VAL A 333 3.47 11.64 15.75
CA VAL A 333 4.57 11.43 16.71
C VAL A 333 5.75 10.71 16.06
N ALA A 334 5.50 9.71 15.19
CA ALA A 334 6.56 9.03 14.46
C ALA A 334 7.35 9.98 13.55
N PHE A 335 6.67 10.89 12.85
CA PHE A 335 7.31 11.93 12.04
C PHE A 335 8.14 12.89 12.89
N PHE A 336 7.60 13.32 14.03
CA PHE A 336 8.32 14.19 14.97
C PHE A 336 9.57 13.51 15.56
N ILE A 337 9.49 12.21 15.90
CA ILE A 337 10.66 11.43 16.34
C ILE A 337 11.73 11.39 15.24
N LEU A 338 11.33 11.19 13.98
CA LEU A 338 12.26 11.13 12.86
C LEU A 338 12.88 12.49 12.54
N ASP A 339 12.15 13.58 12.70
CA ASP A 339 12.66 14.95 12.54
C ASP A 339 13.70 15.32 13.61
N SER A 340 13.39 14.97 14.86
CA SER A 340 14.29 15.22 16.02
C SER A 340 15.42 14.20 16.14
N SER A 341 15.62 13.32 15.13
CA SER A 341 16.47 12.16 15.28
C SER A 341 17.94 12.52 15.55
N THR A 342 18.48 11.82 16.53
CA THR A 342 19.87 11.95 17.01
C THR A 342 20.85 11.08 16.26
N GLN A 343 20.50 10.56 15.06
CA GLN A 343 21.25 9.54 14.34
C GLN A 343 21.39 8.20 15.11
N ASP A 344 20.59 8.01 16.14
CA ASP A 344 20.52 6.75 16.88
C ASP A 344 19.69 5.74 16.08
N LEU A 345 20.30 4.63 15.72
CA LEU A 345 19.67 3.56 14.95
C LEU A 345 18.39 3.04 15.62
N THR A 346 18.37 2.96 16.96
CA THR A 346 17.22 2.45 17.72
C THR A 346 16.05 3.42 17.60
N VAL A 347 16.30 4.72 17.75
CA VAL A 347 15.29 5.78 17.65
C VAL A 347 14.72 5.85 16.24
N VAL A 348 15.60 5.85 15.21
CA VAL A 348 15.17 5.85 13.80
C VAL A 348 14.34 4.60 13.48
N SER A 349 14.80 3.42 13.92
CA SER A 349 14.08 2.16 13.68
C SER A 349 12.71 2.13 14.38
N ALA A 350 12.63 2.64 15.61
CA ALA A 350 11.38 2.75 16.35
C ALA A 350 10.40 3.72 15.66
N GLY A 351 10.90 4.89 15.23
CA GLY A 351 10.11 5.88 14.49
C GLY A 351 9.56 5.34 13.19
N VAL A 352 10.41 4.69 12.37
CA VAL A 352 10.00 4.06 11.11
C VAL A 352 9.04 2.90 11.36
N GLY A 353 9.30 2.04 12.34
CA GLY A 353 8.41 0.95 12.71
C GLY A 353 7.01 1.45 13.12
N LEU A 354 6.95 2.48 13.97
CA LEU A 354 5.70 3.12 14.39
C LEU A 354 4.96 3.75 13.20
N LEU A 355 5.68 4.45 12.31
CA LEU A 355 5.12 5.04 11.11
C LEU A 355 4.47 3.96 10.22
N LEU A 356 5.17 2.86 9.96
CA LEU A 356 4.67 1.77 9.13
C LEU A 356 3.48 1.05 9.78
N LEU A 357 3.49 0.89 11.11
CA LEU A 357 2.38 0.33 11.87
C LEU A 357 1.11 1.19 11.73
N CYS A 358 1.24 2.50 11.83
CA CYS A 358 0.14 3.45 11.70
C CYS A 358 -0.31 3.62 10.23
N TYR A 359 0.62 3.66 9.29
CA TYR A 359 0.31 3.67 7.86
C TYR A 359 -0.54 2.45 7.47
N GLY A 360 -0.12 1.26 7.88
CA GLY A 360 -0.91 0.04 7.69
C GLY A 360 -2.27 0.12 8.38
N GLY A 361 -2.32 0.76 9.55
CA GLY A 361 -3.51 0.90 10.37
C GLY A 361 -4.67 1.60 9.66
N GLY A 362 -4.40 2.68 8.93
CA GLY A 362 -5.42 3.38 8.14
C GLY A 362 -6.13 2.45 7.16
N PHE A 363 -5.38 1.60 6.47
CA PHE A 363 -5.96 0.58 5.59
C PHE A 363 -6.71 -0.51 6.35
N GLY A 364 -6.26 -0.89 7.56
CA GLY A 364 -6.93 -1.89 8.39
C GLY A 364 -8.31 -1.45 8.86
N ILE A 365 -8.46 -0.17 9.21
CA ILE A 365 -9.70 0.39 9.75
C ILE A 365 -10.69 0.80 8.65
N MET A 366 -10.21 1.40 7.55
CA MET A 366 -11.04 2.08 6.56
C MET A 366 -12.10 1.19 5.89
N PRO A 367 -11.83 -0.07 5.51
CA PRO A 367 -12.87 -0.92 4.91
C PRO A 367 -14.09 -1.11 5.82
N ALA A 368 -13.83 -1.39 7.10
CA ALA A 368 -14.88 -1.54 8.09
C ALA A 368 -15.61 -0.22 8.33
N PHE A 369 -14.89 0.88 8.38
CA PHE A 369 -15.46 2.22 8.56
C PHE A 369 -16.37 2.60 7.39
N ASN A 370 -15.95 2.33 6.14
CA ASN A 370 -16.78 2.54 4.95
C ASN A 370 -18.05 1.67 4.99
N ALA A 371 -17.91 0.38 5.34
CA ALA A 371 -19.04 -0.54 5.45
C ALA A 371 -20.02 -0.13 6.56
N ASP A 372 -19.53 0.40 7.68
CA ASP A 372 -20.35 0.85 8.81
C ASP A 372 -21.17 2.12 8.48
N PHE A 373 -20.73 2.92 7.48
CA PHE A 373 -21.40 4.15 7.06
C PHE A 373 -22.32 3.95 5.84
N PHE A 374 -21.88 3.16 4.86
CA PHE A 374 -22.55 3.06 3.55
C PHE A 374 -23.12 1.68 3.25
N GLY A 375 -22.96 0.73 4.17
CA GLY A 375 -23.48 -0.62 4.04
C GLY A 375 -22.59 -1.57 3.26
N THR A 376 -22.99 -2.85 3.22
CA THR A 376 -22.20 -3.94 2.62
C THR A 376 -22.71 -4.38 1.25
N ARG A 377 -23.91 -3.97 0.84
CA ARG A 377 -24.54 -4.40 -0.43
C ARG A 377 -23.72 -3.98 -1.63
N HIS A 378 -23.32 -2.69 -1.69
CA HIS A 378 -22.51 -2.10 -2.76
C HIS A 378 -21.08 -1.80 -2.29
N PHE A 379 -20.59 -2.55 -1.31
CA PHE A 379 -19.31 -2.29 -0.67
C PHE A 379 -18.14 -2.27 -1.67
N GLY A 380 -18.10 -3.21 -2.62
CA GLY A 380 -17.04 -3.26 -3.62
C GLY A 380 -16.91 -1.97 -4.40
N THR A 381 -18.03 -1.45 -4.91
CA THR A 381 -18.06 -0.19 -5.65
C THR A 381 -17.77 1.02 -4.75
N ASN A 382 -18.38 1.08 -3.56
CA ASN A 382 -18.22 2.20 -2.63
C ASN A 382 -16.79 2.30 -2.09
N TYR A 383 -16.24 1.17 -1.65
CA TYR A 383 -14.87 1.15 -1.16
C TYR A 383 -13.84 1.26 -2.30
N GLY A 384 -14.15 0.74 -3.48
CA GLY A 384 -13.35 0.97 -4.70
C GLY A 384 -13.21 2.46 -5.01
N MET A 385 -14.29 3.24 -4.89
CA MET A 385 -14.23 4.71 -5.00
C MET A 385 -13.44 5.35 -3.86
N GLN A 386 -13.57 4.83 -2.63
CA GLN A 386 -12.80 5.29 -1.47
C GLN A 386 -11.28 5.16 -1.69
N LEU A 387 -10.84 4.10 -2.40
CA LEU A 387 -9.42 3.87 -2.73
C LEU A 387 -8.83 4.96 -3.64
N SER A 388 -9.65 5.81 -4.29
CA SER A 388 -9.13 6.96 -5.01
C SER A 388 -8.30 7.89 -4.11
N ALA A 389 -8.63 7.97 -2.81
CA ALA A 389 -7.83 8.68 -1.83
C ALA A 389 -6.37 8.19 -1.79
N TRP A 390 -6.17 6.86 -1.89
CA TRP A 390 -4.84 6.26 -1.95
C TRP A 390 -4.09 6.66 -3.22
N GLY A 391 -4.73 6.53 -4.39
CA GLY A 391 -4.12 6.89 -5.67
C GLY A 391 -3.69 8.36 -5.72
N PHE A 392 -4.58 9.26 -5.34
CA PHE A 392 -4.27 10.70 -5.30
C PHE A 392 -3.21 11.05 -4.25
N ALA A 393 -3.24 10.41 -3.08
CA ALA A 393 -2.22 10.61 -2.05
C ALA A 393 -0.83 10.17 -2.52
N ALA A 394 -0.75 9.10 -3.31
CA ALA A 394 0.52 8.63 -3.85
C ALA A 394 1.12 9.61 -4.86
N VAL A 395 0.31 10.12 -5.78
CA VAL A 395 0.74 11.15 -6.74
C VAL A 395 1.17 12.42 -6.01
N ALA A 396 0.34 12.90 -5.07
CA ALA A 396 0.64 14.10 -4.29
C ALA A 396 1.91 13.93 -3.45
N GLY A 397 2.10 12.76 -2.80
CA GLY A 397 3.27 12.48 -1.97
C GLY A 397 4.57 12.43 -2.77
N VAL A 398 4.57 11.76 -3.93
CA VAL A 398 5.76 11.73 -4.81
C VAL A 398 6.09 13.12 -5.34
N TYR A 399 5.08 13.89 -5.74
CA TYR A 399 5.26 15.27 -6.21
C TYR A 399 5.80 16.19 -5.11
N PHE A 400 5.22 16.10 -3.90
CA PHE A 400 5.66 16.89 -2.75
C PHE A 400 7.10 16.56 -2.33
N ASN A 401 7.48 15.28 -2.36
CA ASN A 401 8.87 14.85 -2.13
C ASN A 401 9.84 15.50 -3.10
N GLY A 402 9.48 15.56 -4.39
CA GLY A 402 10.29 16.22 -5.41
C GLY A 402 10.51 17.70 -5.11
N ILE A 403 9.45 18.42 -4.73
CA ILE A 403 9.52 19.84 -4.36
C ILE A 403 10.43 20.05 -3.15
N ILE A 404 10.18 19.34 -2.06
CA ILE A 404 10.97 19.53 -0.82
C ILE A 404 12.43 19.18 -1.07
N LYS A 405 12.72 18.07 -1.77
CA LYS A 405 14.09 17.69 -2.11
C LYS A 405 14.78 18.76 -2.96
N SER A 406 14.06 19.40 -3.89
CA SER A 406 14.62 20.48 -4.71
C SER A 406 14.90 21.76 -3.93
N LEU A 407 14.06 22.08 -2.92
CA LEU A 407 14.17 23.30 -2.12
C LEU A 407 15.19 23.18 -0.98
N SER A 408 15.21 22.04 -0.26
CA SER A 408 16.02 21.85 0.94
C SER A 408 17.27 20.99 0.72
N GLY A 409 17.37 20.30 -0.41
CA GLY A 409 18.43 19.33 -0.66
C GLY A 409 18.27 18.02 0.16
N SER A 410 17.27 17.94 1.05
CA SER A 410 17.06 16.82 2.00
C SER A 410 15.61 16.35 1.98
N PHE A 411 15.39 15.07 2.32
CA PHE A 411 14.06 14.53 2.61
C PHE A 411 13.62 14.77 4.06
N ILE A 412 14.53 15.12 4.97
CA ILE A 412 14.19 15.36 6.38
C ILE A 412 13.25 16.56 6.51
N GLY A 413 13.36 17.58 5.68
CA GLY A 413 12.45 18.71 5.63
C GLY A 413 10.97 18.38 5.37
N LEU A 414 10.64 17.10 5.10
CA LEU A 414 9.26 16.60 5.02
C LEU A 414 8.65 16.32 6.39
N MET A 415 9.45 16.04 7.41
CA MET A 415 8.98 15.44 8.65
C MET A 415 8.06 16.37 9.42
N GLU A 416 8.48 17.62 9.65
CA GLU A 416 7.71 18.60 10.39
C GLU A 416 6.36 18.94 9.73
N PRO A 417 6.30 19.37 8.43
CA PRO A 417 5.02 19.77 7.82
C PRO A 417 4.04 18.59 7.74
N VAL A 418 4.52 17.36 7.51
CA VAL A 418 3.66 16.17 7.51
C VAL A 418 3.17 15.85 8.92
N SER A 419 3.99 15.99 9.96
CA SER A 419 3.57 15.83 11.34
C SER A 419 2.44 16.79 11.70
N ILE A 420 2.60 18.09 11.41
CA ILE A 420 1.57 19.12 11.67
C ILE A 420 0.27 18.79 10.91
N MET A 421 0.38 18.43 9.63
CA MET A 421 -0.78 18.03 8.82
C MET A 421 -1.55 16.86 9.46
N LEU A 422 -0.86 15.84 9.97
CA LEU A 422 -1.49 14.68 10.60
C LEU A 422 -2.15 15.03 11.94
N LEU A 423 -1.54 15.92 12.74
CA LEU A 423 -2.17 16.44 13.97
C LEU A 423 -3.48 17.19 13.67
N VAL A 424 -3.50 18.02 12.62
CA VAL A 424 -4.73 18.69 12.19
C VAL A 424 -5.76 17.68 11.66
N ALA A 425 -5.30 16.65 10.95
CA ALA A 425 -6.16 15.59 10.42
C ALA A 425 -6.91 14.80 11.51
N MET A 426 -6.40 14.77 12.75
CA MET A 426 -7.09 14.12 13.89
C MET A 426 -8.48 14.72 14.18
N ILE A 427 -8.76 15.93 13.73
CA ILE A 427 -10.06 16.58 13.90
C ILE A 427 -11.13 15.84 13.06
N LEU A 428 -10.77 15.35 11.87
CA LEU A 428 -11.71 14.71 10.93
C LEU A 428 -12.47 13.50 11.50
N PRO A 429 -11.82 12.51 12.14
CA PRO A 429 -12.54 11.41 12.78
C PRO A 429 -13.44 11.85 13.96
N VAL A 430 -13.13 12.98 14.59
CA VAL A 430 -13.92 13.51 15.71
C VAL A 430 -15.22 14.12 15.22
N ILE A 431 -15.18 14.93 14.16
CA ILE A 431 -16.33 15.66 13.65
C ILE A 431 -17.29 14.81 12.83
N ILE A 432 -16.87 13.62 12.34
CA ILE A 432 -17.74 12.79 11.52
C ILE A 432 -18.94 12.26 12.32
N GLU A 433 -20.15 12.55 11.87
CA GLU A 433 -21.36 12.06 12.51
C GLU A 433 -21.56 10.56 12.24
N THR A 434 -21.88 9.80 13.29
CA THR A 434 -22.31 8.40 13.12
C THR A 434 -23.64 8.33 12.37
N PRO A 435 -23.82 7.33 11.48
CA PRO A 435 -25.13 7.11 10.87
C PRO A 435 -26.21 6.97 11.94
N LYS A 436 -27.28 7.77 11.84
CA LYS A 436 -28.44 7.59 12.71
C LYS A 436 -29.04 6.21 12.42
N LYS A 437 -29.28 5.41 13.47
CA LYS A 437 -30.01 4.15 13.35
C LYS A 437 -31.34 4.44 12.66
N SER A 438 -31.65 3.76 11.56
CA SER A 438 -32.92 3.97 10.84
C SER A 438 -34.09 3.76 11.79
N ALA A 439 -34.99 4.75 11.87
CA ALA A 439 -36.17 4.74 12.76
C ALA A 439 -37.16 3.62 12.45
N ARG A 440 -37.00 2.88 11.34
CA ARG A 440 -37.87 1.75 10.98
C ARG A 440 -37.81 0.55 11.94
N ALA A 441 -36.81 0.44 12.81
CA ALA A 441 -36.72 -0.63 13.80
C ALA A 441 -37.64 -0.40 15.04
N SER A 442 -38.16 0.81 15.24
CA SER A 442 -39.05 1.11 16.33
C SER A 442 -40.55 0.85 16.02
N GLU A 443 -40.92 0.66 14.74
CA GLU A 443 -42.31 0.40 14.33
C GLU A 443 -42.69 -1.09 14.23
N VAL A 444 -41.71 -2.00 14.37
CA VAL A 444 -41.94 -3.47 14.43
C VAL A 444 -41.95 -3.98 15.87
N ALA A 445 -42.08 -3.11 16.86
CA ALA A 445 -42.27 -3.51 18.25
C ALA A 445 -43.78 -3.77 18.50
N VAL A 446 -44.14 -5.05 18.37
CA VAL A 446 -45.21 -5.76 19.09
C VAL A 446 -46.61 -5.12 19.09
N PRO A 447 -47.62 -5.72 18.43
CA PRO A 447 -48.99 -5.60 18.93
C PRO A 447 -49.03 -6.34 20.25
N ALA A 448 -49.32 -5.62 21.34
CA ALA A 448 -49.66 -6.20 22.61
C ALA A 448 -50.84 -7.17 22.38
N ALA A 449 -50.63 -8.44 22.78
CA ALA A 449 -51.71 -9.38 22.91
C ALA A 449 -52.72 -8.83 23.94
N ALA A 450 -53.94 -8.59 23.49
CA ALA A 450 -55.15 -8.51 24.32
C ALA A 450 -55.78 -9.89 24.38
#